data_936d74df8c6c87aa20f03e6bc928d0ed
#
_entry.id   936d74df8c6c87aa20f03e6bc928d0ed
#
_cell.length_a   1.000
_cell.length_b   1.000
_cell.length_c   1.000
_cell.angle_alpha   90.00
_cell.angle_beta   90.00
_cell.angle_gamma   90.00
#
_symmetry.space_group_name_H-M   'P 1'
#
loop_
_entity.id
_entity.type
_entity.pdbx_description
1 polymer ?
#
loop_
_entity_poly.entity_id
_entity_poly.type
_entity_poly.pdbx_seq_one_letter_code
_entity_poly.pdbx_strand_id
1 'polypeptide(L)'
;MSVDPAHRRQQGRQAPPPPFDAELAGPLDKILADLPMPLTPALVPDRRRRSLAGRLTDEQIRRGGTFETEERTVPGPPGAPPVTLTICRPTAATGPVPVVYHTHGGGMVAGSHRSTELAGELDRAQELDLAVVSVDYRLAPEHPDPAPVEDCYAGLCWLAEHAADEGFDPRRIVLSGNSAGGALAAGLALLTRDRSGPRPAGQLLQFPMLDDRCDTFSAGQMEQVGLWDGLSNRAGWQALLGDRRATPDVSPYAAPARAADVAGLAPAFIEAGSVEALRDDALAYAARIWEAGGEAELHVWSGAFHSFDEWVPDAVVSRAAHHARVAWLRRILDR
;
A
#
# COMPACT_ATOMS: atom_id res chain seq x y z
N MET A 1 20.40 21.87 -21.42
CA MET A 1 19.73 21.51 -22.68
C MET A 1 18.29 21.96 -22.57
N SER A 2 17.87 22.91 -23.40
CA SER A 2 16.51 23.46 -23.38
C SER A 2 15.56 22.41 -23.95
N VAL A 3 14.59 21.98 -23.16
CA VAL A 3 13.52 21.09 -23.61
C VAL A 3 12.52 21.91 -24.41
N ASP A 4 12.32 21.50 -25.65
CA ASP A 4 11.46 22.16 -26.65
C ASP A 4 10.03 22.37 -26.12
N PRO A 5 9.49 23.61 -26.16
CA PRO A 5 8.11 23.89 -25.74
C PRO A 5 7.03 23.25 -26.64
N ALA A 6 7.39 22.65 -27.77
CA ALA A 6 6.46 22.00 -28.69
C ALA A 6 5.85 20.69 -28.13
N HIS A 7 6.44 20.06 -27.12
CA HIS A 7 5.88 18.87 -26.47
C HIS A 7 4.68 19.14 -25.55
N ARG A 8 4.35 20.39 -25.27
CA ARG A 8 3.21 20.79 -24.41
C ARG A 8 1.88 21.04 -25.13
N ARG A 9 1.80 20.77 -26.44
CA ARG A 9 0.58 21.05 -27.23
C ARG A 9 0.10 19.87 -28.06
N GLN A 10 -0.10 18.71 -27.45
CA GLN A 10 -1.03 17.72 -27.96
C GLN A 10 -2.09 17.39 -26.90
N GLN A 11 -2.81 18.42 -26.46
CA GLN A 11 -4.12 18.27 -25.81
C GLN A 11 -5.15 17.96 -26.91
N GLY A 12 -5.16 16.70 -27.39
CA GLY A 12 -6.07 16.30 -28.45
C GLY A 12 -6.02 14.80 -28.66
N ARG A 13 -6.79 14.03 -27.91
CA ARG A 13 -6.92 12.59 -27.80
C ARG A 13 -5.88 11.96 -26.87
N GLN A 14 -6.27 11.75 -25.64
CA GLN A 14 -5.60 10.85 -24.72
C GLN A 14 -5.43 9.48 -25.40
N ALA A 15 -4.22 8.92 -25.41
CA ALA A 15 -4.00 7.59 -25.98
C ALA A 15 -4.89 6.57 -25.25
N PRO A 16 -5.44 5.58 -25.95
CA PRO A 16 -6.26 4.56 -25.32
C PRO A 16 -5.43 3.82 -24.24
N PRO A 17 -6.07 3.30 -23.18
CA PRO A 17 -5.39 2.47 -22.20
C PRO A 17 -4.79 1.22 -22.87
N PRO A 18 -3.72 0.63 -22.30
CA PRO A 18 -3.28 -0.68 -22.73
C PRO A 18 -4.41 -1.72 -22.60
N PRO A 19 -4.38 -2.83 -23.36
CA PRO A 19 -5.40 -3.87 -23.22
C PRO A 19 -5.34 -4.55 -21.85
N PHE A 20 -6.49 -4.87 -21.29
CA PHE A 20 -6.59 -5.73 -20.11
C PHE A 20 -6.21 -7.18 -20.45
N ASP A 21 -5.64 -7.88 -19.48
CA ASP A 21 -5.44 -9.33 -19.56
C ASP A 21 -6.79 -10.04 -19.72
N ALA A 22 -6.81 -11.10 -20.53
CA ALA A 22 -8.03 -11.81 -20.88
C ALA A 22 -8.70 -12.50 -19.66
N GLU A 23 -7.89 -12.95 -18.68
CA GLU A 23 -8.41 -13.55 -17.43
C GLU A 23 -8.95 -12.47 -16.46
N LEU A 24 -8.53 -11.21 -16.61
CA LEU A 24 -8.90 -10.11 -15.73
C LEU A 24 -10.07 -9.27 -16.25
N ALA A 25 -10.24 -9.13 -17.57
CA ALA A 25 -11.23 -8.22 -18.16
C ALA A 25 -12.68 -8.54 -17.73
N GLY A 26 -13.10 -9.81 -17.88
CA GLY A 26 -14.46 -10.21 -17.53
C GLY A 26 -14.80 -10.10 -16.04
N PRO A 27 -13.91 -10.52 -15.12
CA PRO A 27 -14.06 -10.24 -13.69
C PRO A 27 -14.14 -8.74 -13.37
N LEU A 28 -13.29 -7.90 -13.99
CA LEU A 28 -13.32 -6.45 -13.77
C LEU A 28 -14.68 -5.83 -14.10
N ASP A 29 -15.30 -6.22 -15.22
CA ASP A 29 -16.65 -5.74 -15.59
C ASP A 29 -17.68 -6.05 -14.52
N LYS A 30 -17.62 -7.24 -13.90
CA LYS A 30 -18.51 -7.62 -12.79
C LYS A 30 -18.26 -6.81 -11.53
N ILE A 31 -16.99 -6.60 -11.18
CA ILE A 31 -16.60 -5.78 -10.03
C ILE A 31 -17.13 -4.35 -10.19
N LEU A 32 -16.95 -3.75 -11.36
CA LEU A 32 -17.40 -2.39 -11.64
C LEU A 32 -18.92 -2.25 -11.68
N ALA A 33 -19.66 -3.30 -12.01
CA ALA A 33 -21.13 -3.30 -11.94
C ALA A 33 -21.62 -3.19 -10.49
N ASP A 34 -20.89 -3.75 -9.53
CA ASP A 34 -21.27 -3.75 -8.11
C ASP A 34 -20.61 -2.63 -7.30
N LEU A 35 -19.52 -2.06 -7.80
CA LEU A 35 -18.71 -1.07 -7.10
C LEU A 35 -18.80 0.29 -7.80
N PRO A 36 -19.60 1.25 -7.27
CA PRO A 36 -19.72 2.56 -7.90
C PRO A 36 -18.37 3.28 -8.02
N MET A 37 -18.02 3.66 -9.25
CA MET A 37 -16.84 4.41 -9.64
C MET A 37 -17.23 5.60 -10.52
N PRO A 38 -16.47 6.71 -10.54
CA PRO A 38 -15.32 7.00 -9.69
C PRO A 38 -15.69 7.27 -8.23
N LEU A 39 -14.72 7.16 -7.33
CA LEU A 39 -14.91 7.59 -5.94
C LEU A 39 -15.23 9.08 -5.86
N THR A 40 -16.29 9.41 -5.13
CA THR A 40 -16.67 10.79 -4.81
C THR A 40 -16.86 10.94 -3.30
N PRO A 41 -16.86 12.15 -2.72
CA PRO A 41 -17.13 12.34 -1.30
C PRO A 41 -18.45 11.72 -0.85
N ALA A 42 -19.49 11.74 -1.70
CA ALA A 42 -20.80 11.15 -1.42
C ALA A 42 -20.77 9.62 -1.32
N LEU A 43 -19.79 8.96 -1.95
CA LEU A 43 -19.62 7.51 -1.94
C LEU A 43 -18.75 7.00 -0.77
N VAL A 44 -18.04 7.87 -0.05
CA VAL A 44 -17.18 7.48 1.07
C VAL A 44 -17.93 6.68 2.14
N PRO A 45 -19.12 7.10 2.62
CA PRO A 45 -19.87 6.32 3.62
C PRO A 45 -20.25 4.92 3.12
N ASP A 46 -20.62 4.77 1.85
CA ASP A 46 -20.94 3.47 1.26
C ASP A 46 -19.69 2.61 1.14
N ARG A 47 -18.58 3.17 0.69
CA ARG A 47 -17.28 2.48 0.58
C ARG A 47 -16.84 1.92 1.94
N ARG A 48 -16.98 2.71 3.01
CA ARG A 48 -16.68 2.30 4.39
C ARG A 48 -17.59 1.15 4.87
N ARG A 49 -18.89 1.25 4.62
CA ARG A 49 -19.81 0.15 4.98
C ARG A 49 -19.43 -1.16 4.30
N ARG A 50 -19.10 -1.12 3.01
CA ARG A 50 -18.66 -2.31 2.25
C ARG A 50 -17.34 -2.86 2.79
N SER A 51 -16.38 -2.00 3.06
CA SER A 51 -15.09 -2.38 3.66
C SER A 51 -15.28 -3.05 5.03
N LEU A 52 -16.12 -2.48 5.89
CA LEU A 52 -16.42 -3.07 7.19
C LEU A 52 -17.17 -4.41 7.09
N ALA A 53 -18.09 -4.54 6.13
CA ALA A 53 -18.80 -5.78 5.89
C ALA A 53 -17.90 -6.90 5.33
N GLY A 54 -16.85 -6.55 4.61
CA GLY A 54 -15.85 -7.48 4.06
C GLY A 54 -14.67 -7.79 5.00
N ARG A 55 -14.67 -7.31 6.24
CA ARG A 55 -13.60 -7.58 7.21
C ARG A 55 -13.45 -9.09 7.47
N LEU A 56 -12.21 -9.54 7.52
CA LEU A 56 -11.92 -10.93 7.88
C LEU A 56 -12.34 -11.21 9.32
N THR A 57 -13.01 -12.33 9.51
CA THR A 57 -13.34 -12.87 10.83
C THR A 57 -12.11 -13.52 11.47
N ASP A 58 -12.15 -13.74 12.79
CA ASP A 58 -11.08 -14.46 13.49
C ASP A 58 -10.86 -15.85 12.91
N GLU A 59 -11.92 -16.55 12.50
CA GLU A 59 -11.82 -17.88 11.87
C GLU A 59 -11.04 -17.81 10.55
N GLN A 60 -11.34 -16.83 9.71
CA GLN A 60 -10.62 -16.63 8.45
C GLN A 60 -9.15 -16.26 8.67
N ILE A 61 -8.86 -15.45 9.69
CA ILE A 61 -7.48 -15.08 10.05
C ILE A 61 -6.71 -16.28 10.62
N ARG A 62 -7.34 -17.06 11.50
CA ARG A 62 -6.71 -18.24 12.13
C ARG A 62 -6.40 -19.38 11.16
N ARG A 63 -7.04 -19.44 10.00
CA ARG A 63 -6.76 -20.44 8.95
C ARG A 63 -6.65 -21.88 9.49
N GLY A 64 -7.69 -22.33 10.21
CA GLY A 64 -7.71 -23.67 10.79
C GLY A 64 -6.66 -23.90 11.87
N GLY A 65 -6.15 -22.84 12.51
CA GLY A 65 -5.17 -22.93 13.59
C GLY A 65 -3.73 -22.66 13.16
N THR A 66 -3.49 -22.27 11.91
CA THR A 66 -2.15 -21.85 11.41
C THR A 66 -1.67 -20.60 12.13
N PHE A 67 -2.60 -19.68 12.45
CA PHE A 67 -2.30 -18.44 13.16
C PHE A 67 -3.11 -18.33 14.47
N GLU A 68 -2.45 -17.83 15.52
CA GLU A 68 -3.11 -17.15 16.63
C GLU A 68 -3.36 -15.70 16.23
N THR A 69 -4.52 -15.15 16.62
CA THR A 69 -4.84 -13.75 16.35
C THR A 69 -5.33 -13.05 17.60
N GLU A 70 -4.89 -11.81 17.77
CA GLU A 70 -5.39 -10.91 18.80
C GLU A 70 -5.49 -9.49 18.28
N GLU A 71 -6.35 -8.68 18.89
CA GLU A 71 -6.34 -7.22 18.75
C GLU A 71 -5.66 -6.59 19.96
N ARG A 72 -4.71 -5.70 19.70
CA ARG A 72 -3.96 -4.99 20.74
C ARG A 72 -4.14 -3.49 20.55
N THR A 73 -4.59 -2.81 21.60
CA THR A 73 -4.60 -1.35 21.65
C THR A 73 -3.26 -0.86 22.19
N VAL A 74 -2.57 -0.01 21.43
CA VAL A 74 -1.24 0.52 21.76
C VAL A 74 -1.29 2.06 21.83
N PRO A 75 -0.34 2.71 22.52
CA PRO A 75 -0.29 4.17 22.55
C PRO A 75 -0.24 4.77 21.13
N GLY A 76 -1.09 5.76 20.87
CA GLY A 76 -1.06 6.54 19.64
C GLY A 76 -0.01 7.66 19.67
N PRO A 77 0.04 8.49 18.63
CA PRO A 77 0.89 9.69 18.63
C PRO A 77 0.57 10.61 19.80
N PRO A 78 1.52 11.44 20.26
CA PRO A 78 1.28 12.38 21.37
C PRO A 78 0.03 13.24 21.14
N GLY A 79 -0.92 13.19 22.08
CA GLY A 79 -2.18 13.95 22.01
C GLY A 79 -3.25 13.36 21.09
N ALA A 80 -3.00 12.18 20.50
CA ALA A 80 -3.95 11.45 19.66
C ALA A 80 -4.52 10.22 20.40
N PRO A 81 -5.62 9.62 19.91
CA PRO A 81 -6.15 8.39 20.47
C PRO A 81 -5.20 7.21 20.32
N PRO A 82 -5.35 6.16 21.13
CA PRO A 82 -4.64 4.89 20.94
C PRO A 82 -4.91 4.29 19.55
N VAL A 83 -3.98 3.46 19.09
CA VAL A 83 -4.05 2.75 17.80
C VAL A 83 -4.32 1.28 18.05
N THR A 84 -5.17 0.67 17.23
CA THR A 84 -5.44 -0.77 17.27
C THR A 84 -4.57 -1.51 16.26
N LEU A 85 -3.96 -2.62 16.69
CA LEU A 85 -3.20 -3.54 15.87
C LEU A 85 -3.90 -4.90 15.87
N THR A 86 -4.05 -5.53 14.70
CA THR A 86 -4.32 -6.97 14.60
C THR A 86 -2.98 -7.68 14.48
N ILE A 87 -2.70 -8.57 15.42
CA ILE A 87 -1.47 -9.35 15.48
C ILE A 87 -1.79 -10.80 15.14
N CYS A 88 -1.14 -11.34 14.11
CA CYS A 88 -1.30 -12.71 13.64
C CYS A 88 0.05 -13.42 13.79
N ARG A 89 0.14 -14.41 14.69
CA ARG A 89 1.35 -15.19 14.97
C ARG A 89 1.24 -16.58 14.41
N PRO A 90 2.24 -17.12 13.71
CA PRO A 90 2.26 -18.53 13.34
C PRO A 90 2.35 -19.41 14.58
N THR A 91 1.42 -20.38 14.71
CA THR A 91 1.34 -21.28 15.90
C THR A 91 2.50 -22.26 15.97
N ALA A 92 3.13 -22.58 14.83
CA ALA A 92 4.24 -23.53 14.74
C ALA A 92 5.61 -22.89 15.07
N ALA A 93 5.67 -21.58 15.31
CA ALA A 93 6.92 -20.88 15.57
C ALA A 93 7.59 -21.34 16.85
N THR A 94 8.88 -21.67 16.78
CA THR A 94 9.69 -22.12 17.95
C THR A 94 10.71 -21.11 18.40
N GLY A 95 10.75 -19.92 17.79
CA GLY A 95 11.68 -18.83 18.08
C GLY A 95 11.21 -17.51 17.49
N PRO A 96 12.01 -16.44 17.60
CA PRO A 96 11.64 -15.14 17.06
C PRO A 96 11.42 -15.21 15.55
N VAL A 97 10.22 -14.80 15.10
CA VAL A 97 9.83 -14.81 13.68
C VAL A 97 9.96 -13.43 13.05
N PRO A 98 10.21 -13.35 11.74
CA PRO A 98 10.10 -12.09 11.00
C PRO A 98 8.66 -11.58 11.03
N VAL A 99 8.47 -10.28 10.84
CA VAL A 99 7.17 -9.62 10.89
C VAL A 99 6.93 -8.79 9.63
N VAL A 100 5.76 -8.96 9.03
CA VAL A 100 5.22 -8.00 8.07
C VAL A 100 4.36 -6.99 8.84
N TYR A 101 4.75 -5.73 8.85
CA TYR A 101 3.94 -4.62 9.35
C TYR A 101 3.10 -4.08 8.20
N HIS A 102 1.81 -4.37 8.23
CA HIS A 102 0.87 -4.12 7.13
C HIS A 102 0.05 -2.86 7.35
N THR A 103 0.02 -2.01 6.32
CA THR A 103 -0.84 -0.84 6.19
C THR A 103 -1.85 -1.07 5.06
N HIS A 104 -3.15 -1.07 5.39
CA HIS A 104 -4.20 -1.41 4.45
C HIS A 104 -4.47 -0.32 3.40
N GLY A 105 -5.05 -0.69 2.26
CA GLY A 105 -5.49 0.21 1.21
C GLY A 105 -6.82 0.92 1.52
N GLY A 106 -7.47 1.43 0.45
CA GLY A 106 -8.76 2.10 0.56
C GLY A 106 -8.73 3.61 0.33
N GLY A 107 -7.71 4.13 -0.35
CA GLY A 107 -7.60 5.53 -0.77
C GLY A 107 -7.54 6.54 0.38
N MET A 108 -7.04 6.15 1.53
CA MET A 108 -7.01 6.93 2.80
C MET A 108 -8.39 7.19 3.40
N VAL A 109 -9.49 6.79 2.76
CA VAL A 109 -10.86 7.11 3.18
C VAL A 109 -11.68 5.91 3.65
N ALA A 110 -11.21 4.70 3.38
CA ALA A 110 -11.86 3.44 3.75
C ALA A 110 -10.80 2.39 4.08
N GLY A 111 -11.23 1.18 4.42
CA GLY A 111 -10.33 0.10 4.84
C GLY A 111 -10.34 -0.11 6.34
N SER A 112 -9.61 -1.10 6.79
CA SER A 112 -9.36 -1.40 8.21
C SER A 112 -8.21 -2.40 8.33
N HIS A 113 -7.67 -2.56 9.54
CA HIS A 113 -6.66 -3.55 9.88
C HIS A 113 -7.07 -5.02 9.60
N ARG A 114 -8.33 -5.26 9.24
CA ARG A 114 -8.88 -6.59 8.87
C ARG A 114 -9.45 -6.61 7.45
N SER A 115 -9.03 -5.69 6.58
CA SER A 115 -9.45 -5.67 5.18
C SER A 115 -9.10 -6.98 4.47
N THR A 116 -9.76 -7.26 3.35
CA THR A 116 -9.54 -8.46 2.53
C THR A 116 -8.09 -8.63 2.08
N GLU A 117 -7.36 -7.54 1.90
CA GLU A 117 -5.92 -7.51 1.60
C GLU A 117 -5.06 -8.28 2.61
N LEU A 118 -5.48 -8.31 3.90
CA LEU A 118 -4.80 -9.08 4.94
C LEU A 118 -4.76 -10.58 4.61
N ALA A 119 -5.70 -11.11 3.82
CA ALA A 119 -5.67 -12.50 3.40
C ALA A 119 -4.42 -12.82 2.56
N GLY A 120 -4.05 -11.93 1.63
CA GLY A 120 -2.83 -12.08 0.83
C GLY A 120 -1.55 -11.99 1.67
N GLU A 121 -1.53 -11.14 2.71
CA GLU A 121 -0.41 -11.11 3.66
C GLU A 121 -0.30 -12.41 4.45
N LEU A 122 -1.43 -12.97 4.90
CA LEU A 122 -1.46 -14.26 5.60
C LEU A 122 -1.08 -15.44 4.70
N ASP A 123 -1.37 -15.40 3.38
CA ASP A 123 -0.89 -16.42 2.43
C ASP A 123 0.63 -16.45 2.39
N ARG A 124 1.28 -15.29 2.23
CA ARG A 124 2.73 -15.16 2.23
C ARG A 124 3.34 -15.51 3.59
N ALA A 125 2.67 -15.09 4.66
CA ALA A 125 3.10 -15.39 6.02
C ALA A 125 3.11 -16.90 6.31
N GLN A 126 2.11 -17.62 5.82
CA GLN A 126 2.04 -19.08 5.95
C GLN A 126 3.15 -19.81 5.16
N GLU A 127 3.51 -19.29 3.97
CA GLU A 127 4.60 -19.87 3.16
C GLU A 127 6.00 -19.63 3.73
N LEU A 128 6.16 -18.56 4.52
CA LEU A 128 7.46 -18.07 4.98
C LEU A 128 7.62 -18.08 6.51
N ASP A 129 6.66 -18.64 7.24
CA ASP A 129 6.63 -18.66 8.70
C ASP A 129 6.80 -17.26 9.32
N LEU A 130 6.05 -16.27 8.80
CA LEU A 130 6.06 -14.88 9.24
C LEU A 130 4.91 -14.59 10.18
N ALA A 131 5.09 -13.59 11.05
CA ALA A 131 3.97 -12.90 11.69
C ALA A 131 3.47 -11.74 10.81
N VAL A 132 2.19 -11.38 10.99
CA VAL A 132 1.61 -10.19 10.37
C VAL A 132 1.06 -9.29 11.47
N VAL A 133 1.39 -8.00 11.43
CA VAL A 133 0.83 -6.96 12.29
C VAL A 133 0.18 -5.92 11.41
N SER A 134 -1.15 -5.82 11.44
CA SER A 134 -1.93 -4.88 10.63
C SER A 134 -2.48 -3.74 11.48
N VAL A 135 -2.31 -2.49 11.05
CA VAL A 135 -2.65 -1.29 11.81
C VAL A 135 -3.99 -0.70 11.37
N ASP A 136 -4.83 -0.32 12.35
CA ASP A 136 -6.08 0.42 12.15
C ASP A 136 -5.82 1.93 12.29
N TYR A 137 -5.30 2.54 11.25
CA TYR A 137 -4.99 3.96 11.25
C TYR A 137 -6.24 4.83 10.99
N ARG A 138 -6.26 6.04 11.51
CA ARG A 138 -7.35 7.00 11.30
C ARG A 138 -7.49 7.40 9.83
N LEU A 139 -8.74 7.56 9.37
CA LEU A 139 -9.09 7.79 7.99
C LEU A 139 -9.47 9.26 7.71
N ALA A 140 -9.12 9.72 6.53
CA ALA A 140 -9.60 10.98 5.96
C ALA A 140 -11.07 10.84 5.48
N PRO A 141 -11.81 11.94 5.35
CA PRO A 141 -11.41 13.34 5.60
C PRO A 141 -11.47 13.76 7.08
N GLU A 142 -12.03 12.95 8.00
CA GLU A 142 -12.19 13.30 9.42
C GLU A 142 -10.83 13.46 10.11
N HIS A 143 -9.85 12.70 9.66
CA HIS A 143 -8.48 12.72 10.16
C HIS A 143 -7.51 12.87 8.98
N PRO A 144 -7.30 14.10 8.49
CA PRO A 144 -6.41 14.37 7.36
C PRO A 144 -4.93 14.15 7.73
N ASP A 145 -4.05 14.29 6.75
CA ASP A 145 -2.60 14.31 6.99
C ASP A 145 -2.22 15.33 8.09
N PRO A 146 -1.37 14.92 9.08
CA PRO A 146 -0.55 13.70 9.12
C PRO A 146 -1.13 12.52 9.91
N ALA A 147 -2.42 12.54 10.28
CA ALA A 147 -2.97 11.54 11.20
C ALA A 147 -2.75 10.08 10.75
N PRO A 148 -3.00 9.66 9.49
CA PRO A 148 -2.81 8.26 9.10
C PRO A 148 -1.37 7.78 9.24
N VAL A 149 -0.39 8.53 8.75
CA VAL A 149 1.02 8.12 8.80
C VAL A 149 1.59 8.15 10.22
N GLU A 150 1.16 9.10 11.06
CA GLU A 150 1.59 9.16 12.46
C GLU A 150 1.02 8.00 13.28
N ASP A 151 -0.21 7.57 13.04
CA ASP A 151 -0.78 6.37 13.68
C ASP A 151 0.00 5.12 13.27
N CYS A 152 0.30 4.97 12.00
CA CYS A 152 1.13 3.87 11.51
C CYS A 152 2.54 3.91 12.12
N TYR A 153 3.13 5.09 12.28
CA TYR A 153 4.45 5.24 12.92
C TYR A 153 4.42 4.86 14.40
N ALA A 154 3.40 5.30 15.13
CA ALA A 154 3.23 4.94 16.54
C ALA A 154 3.10 3.42 16.73
N GLY A 155 2.28 2.76 15.91
CA GLY A 155 2.14 1.30 15.92
C GLY A 155 3.44 0.57 15.59
N LEU A 156 4.20 1.07 14.61
CA LEU A 156 5.51 0.50 14.24
C LEU A 156 6.56 0.67 15.35
N CYS A 157 6.61 1.82 16.00
CA CYS A 157 7.49 2.05 17.15
C CYS A 157 7.17 1.08 18.28
N TRP A 158 5.88 0.95 18.63
CA TRP A 158 5.45 0.00 19.64
C TRP A 158 5.86 -1.43 19.28
N LEU A 159 5.63 -1.85 18.03
CA LEU A 159 6.02 -3.18 17.56
C LEU A 159 7.52 -3.42 17.71
N ALA A 160 8.35 -2.46 17.29
CA ALA A 160 9.81 -2.61 17.37
C ALA A 160 10.32 -2.66 18.81
N GLU A 161 9.74 -1.86 19.73
CA GLU A 161 10.08 -1.83 21.15
C GLU A 161 9.70 -3.13 21.86
N HIS A 162 8.59 -3.76 21.49
CA HIS A 162 8.06 -4.95 22.15
C HIS A 162 8.32 -6.24 21.34
N ALA A 163 9.02 -6.17 20.21
CA ALA A 163 9.20 -7.30 19.31
C ALA A 163 9.72 -8.56 20.01
N ALA A 164 10.72 -8.42 20.90
CA ALA A 164 11.30 -9.55 21.61
C ALA A 164 10.29 -10.21 22.58
N ASP A 165 9.50 -9.42 23.29
CA ASP A 165 8.48 -9.89 24.23
C ASP A 165 7.31 -10.57 23.50
N GLU A 166 7.02 -10.12 22.27
CA GLU A 166 6.00 -10.66 21.39
C GLU A 166 6.48 -11.87 20.57
N GLY A 167 7.75 -12.30 20.71
CA GLY A 167 8.32 -13.41 19.94
C GLY A 167 8.68 -13.05 18.49
N PHE A 168 8.94 -11.79 18.20
CA PHE A 168 9.33 -11.30 16.88
C PHE A 168 10.81 -10.91 16.82
N ASP A 169 11.40 -10.97 15.63
CA ASP A 169 12.75 -10.45 15.41
C ASP A 169 12.70 -8.96 14.99
N PRO A 170 13.11 -8.02 15.85
CA PRO A 170 13.06 -6.59 15.54
C PRO A 170 13.94 -6.17 14.35
N ARG A 171 14.87 -7.01 13.92
CA ARG A 171 15.73 -6.75 12.75
C ARG A 171 15.11 -7.22 11.45
N ARG A 172 14.03 -8.01 11.52
CA ARG A 172 13.33 -8.59 10.36
C ARG A 172 11.88 -8.11 10.29
N ILE A 173 11.68 -6.79 10.45
CA ILE A 173 10.38 -6.13 10.22
C ILE A 173 10.35 -5.61 8.78
N VAL A 174 9.40 -6.06 7.97
CA VAL A 174 9.16 -5.57 6.61
C VAL A 174 7.90 -4.72 6.61
N LEU A 175 7.99 -3.50 6.09
CA LEU A 175 6.82 -2.66 5.84
C LEU A 175 6.09 -3.18 4.60
N SER A 176 4.79 -3.37 4.68
CA SER A 176 3.97 -3.79 3.54
C SER A 176 2.72 -2.95 3.44
N GLY A 177 2.31 -2.62 2.22
CA GLY A 177 1.04 -1.97 2.01
C GLY A 177 0.59 -1.97 0.56
N ASN A 178 -0.74 -1.97 0.41
CA ASN A 178 -1.42 -1.95 -0.88
C ASN A 178 -2.02 -0.55 -1.11
N SER A 179 -1.88 0.02 -2.30
CA SER A 179 -2.55 1.26 -2.71
C SER A 179 -2.21 2.44 -1.78
N ALA A 180 -3.20 3.01 -1.10
CA ALA A 180 -3.00 4.01 -0.04
C ALA A 180 -2.09 3.48 1.08
N GLY A 181 -2.22 2.21 1.47
CA GLY A 181 -1.31 1.55 2.40
C GLY A 181 0.12 1.49 1.86
N GLY A 182 0.31 1.29 0.56
CA GLY A 182 1.62 1.37 -0.08
C GLY A 182 2.26 2.76 0.04
N ALA A 183 1.46 3.83 -0.03
CA ALA A 183 1.93 5.19 0.26
C ALA A 183 2.35 5.33 1.72
N LEU A 184 1.54 4.80 2.66
CA LEU A 184 1.86 4.83 4.09
C LEU A 184 3.13 4.02 4.40
N ALA A 185 3.31 2.85 3.81
CA ALA A 185 4.52 2.04 3.97
C ALA A 185 5.77 2.78 3.45
N ALA A 186 5.70 3.41 2.27
CA ALA A 186 6.79 4.24 1.74
C ALA A 186 7.03 5.50 2.60
N GLY A 187 5.95 6.15 3.08
CA GLY A 187 6.02 7.26 4.02
C GLY A 187 6.66 6.88 5.35
N LEU A 188 6.36 5.68 5.87
CA LEU A 188 7.00 5.12 7.07
C LEU A 188 8.50 4.87 6.84
N ALA A 189 8.90 4.35 5.68
CA ALA A 189 10.31 4.15 5.37
C ALA A 189 11.10 5.46 5.39
N LEU A 190 10.52 6.55 4.87
CA LEU A 190 11.09 7.90 4.96
C LEU A 190 11.10 8.40 6.42
N LEU A 191 9.99 8.27 7.12
CA LEU A 191 9.80 8.81 8.47
C LEU A 191 10.72 8.13 9.49
N THR A 192 10.87 6.78 9.41
CA THR A 192 11.77 6.02 10.28
C THR A 192 13.23 6.39 10.06
N ARG A 193 13.66 6.59 8.80
CA ARG A 193 15.00 7.09 8.47
C ARG A 193 15.23 8.48 9.08
N ASP A 194 14.33 9.41 8.82
CA ASP A 194 14.51 10.81 9.17
C ASP A 194 14.41 11.07 10.69
N ARG A 195 13.63 10.26 11.40
CA ARG A 195 13.52 10.30 12.88
C ARG A 195 14.49 9.37 13.59
N SER A 196 15.36 8.65 12.88
CA SER A 196 16.23 7.62 13.46
C SER A 196 15.44 6.58 14.28
N GLY A 197 14.27 6.22 13.79
CA GLY A 197 13.33 5.26 14.40
C GLY A 197 13.67 3.81 14.06
N PRO A 198 12.69 2.89 14.16
CA PRO A 198 12.86 1.49 13.78
C PRO A 198 13.41 1.35 12.36
N ARG A 199 14.33 0.40 12.15
CA ARG A 199 14.94 0.15 10.84
C ARG A 199 14.27 -1.05 10.17
N PRO A 200 13.37 -0.85 9.18
CA PRO A 200 12.78 -1.96 8.47
C PRO A 200 13.82 -2.70 7.62
N ALA A 201 13.67 -4.02 7.51
CA ALA A 201 14.49 -4.87 6.65
C ALA A 201 14.17 -4.66 5.16
N GLY A 202 12.95 -4.22 4.84
CA GLY A 202 12.50 -3.95 3.49
C GLY A 202 11.14 -3.26 3.46
N GLN A 203 10.70 -2.85 2.26
CA GLN A 203 9.39 -2.27 2.00
C GLN A 203 8.75 -2.93 0.78
N LEU A 204 7.57 -3.54 0.97
CA LEU A 204 6.77 -4.20 -0.06
C LEU A 204 5.61 -3.27 -0.45
N LEU A 205 5.74 -2.58 -1.57
CA LEU A 205 4.83 -1.53 -2.03
C LEU A 205 3.98 -2.05 -3.19
N GLN A 206 2.76 -2.47 -2.89
CA GLN A 206 1.83 -3.04 -3.85
C GLN A 206 0.94 -1.93 -4.42
N PHE A 207 1.06 -1.61 -5.71
CA PHE A 207 0.26 -0.58 -6.40
C PHE A 207 0.23 0.77 -5.66
N PRO A 208 1.39 1.30 -5.19
CA PRO A 208 1.41 2.36 -4.18
C PRO A 208 0.89 3.70 -4.73
N MET A 209 0.06 4.39 -3.94
CA MET A 209 -0.47 5.72 -4.19
C MET A 209 0.54 6.78 -3.73
N LEU A 210 1.51 7.18 -4.59
CA LEU A 210 2.72 7.91 -4.18
C LEU A 210 2.69 9.42 -4.41
N ASP A 211 1.92 9.91 -5.39
CA ASP A 211 1.97 11.29 -5.85
C ASP A 211 0.60 11.98 -5.84
N ASP A 212 0.46 12.98 -4.99
CA ASP A 212 -0.78 13.75 -4.84
C ASP A 212 -1.07 14.71 -6.02
N ARG A 213 -0.09 14.97 -6.89
CA ARG A 213 -0.26 15.83 -8.07
C ARG A 213 -1.17 15.19 -9.09
N CYS A 214 -1.13 13.86 -9.22
CA CYS A 214 -1.93 13.08 -10.19
C CYS A 214 -1.76 13.61 -11.63
N ASP A 215 -0.55 14.02 -12.01
CA ASP A 215 -0.23 14.67 -13.28
C ASP A 215 0.58 13.78 -14.24
N THR A 216 0.76 12.51 -13.90
CA THR A 216 1.43 11.53 -14.75
C THR A 216 0.57 11.14 -15.96
N PHE A 217 1.23 10.57 -16.97
CA PHE A 217 0.53 10.12 -18.19
C PHE A 217 -0.49 9.03 -17.85
N SER A 218 -0.13 8.04 -16.99
CA SER A 218 -1.05 6.98 -16.57
C SER A 218 -2.23 7.52 -15.80
N ALA A 219 -2.04 8.50 -14.91
CA ALA A 219 -3.13 9.12 -14.15
C ALA A 219 -4.19 9.74 -15.07
N GLY A 220 -3.75 10.40 -16.16
CA GLY A 220 -4.64 10.92 -17.18
C GLY A 220 -5.23 9.83 -18.07
N GLN A 221 -4.40 8.88 -18.57
CA GLN A 221 -4.80 7.79 -19.46
C GLN A 221 -5.91 6.90 -18.84
N MET A 222 -5.85 6.70 -17.54
CA MET A 222 -6.79 5.86 -16.78
C MET A 222 -7.93 6.66 -16.13
N GLU A 223 -8.23 7.85 -16.60
CA GLU A 223 -9.40 8.60 -16.11
C GLU A 223 -10.69 7.88 -16.53
N GLN A 224 -11.52 7.50 -15.56
CA GLN A 224 -12.74 6.70 -15.73
C GLN A 224 -12.50 5.28 -16.28
N VAL A 225 -11.31 4.72 -16.15
CA VAL A 225 -10.97 3.37 -16.62
C VAL A 225 -10.33 2.57 -15.50
N GLY A 226 -10.78 1.33 -15.32
CA GLY A 226 -10.26 0.41 -14.30
C GLY A 226 -10.88 0.58 -12.92
N LEU A 227 -10.32 -0.10 -11.94
CA LEU A 227 -10.89 -0.18 -10.59
C LEU A 227 -10.59 1.05 -9.73
N TRP A 228 -9.36 1.57 -9.78
CA TRP A 228 -8.94 2.81 -9.13
C TRP A 228 -8.48 3.79 -10.21
N ASP A 229 -9.41 4.55 -10.74
CA ASP A 229 -9.19 5.46 -11.85
C ASP A 229 -8.53 6.79 -11.41
N GLY A 230 -8.14 7.62 -12.36
CA GLY A 230 -7.52 8.90 -12.08
C GLY A 230 -8.42 9.88 -11.30
N LEU A 231 -9.75 9.80 -11.46
CA LEU A 231 -10.69 10.63 -10.69
C LEU A 231 -10.75 10.18 -9.23
N SER A 232 -10.82 8.88 -9.01
CA SER A 232 -10.79 8.28 -7.66
C SER A 232 -9.49 8.60 -6.94
N ASN A 233 -8.35 8.55 -7.64
CA ASN A 233 -7.05 8.91 -7.09
C ASN A 233 -7.03 10.38 -6.63
N ARG A 234 -7.53 11.29 -7.45
CA ARG A 234 -7.66 12.71 -7.07
C ARG A 234 -8.59 12.91 -5.87
N ALA A 235 -9.69 12.16 -5.80
CA ALA A 235 -10.64 12.26 -4.68
C ALA A 235 -10.04 11.77 -3.36
N GLY A 236 -9.28 10.66 -3.37
CA GLY A 236 -8.56 10.16 -2.20
C GLY A 236 -7.54 11.17 -1.69
N TRP A 237 -6.70 11.71 -2.56
CA TRP A 237 -5.75 12.75 -2.21
C TRP A 237 -6.42 14.04 -1.71
N GLN A 238 -7.54 14.44 -2.31
CA GLN A 238 -8.31 15.61 -1.86
C GLN A 238 -8.87 15.40 -0.45
N ALA A 239 -9.34 14.20 -0.14
CA ALA A 239 -9.81 13.86 1.20
C ALA A 239 -8.69 13.92 2.23
N LEU A 240 -7.48 13.43 1.90
CA LEU A 240 -6.33 13.41 2.80
C LEU A 240 -5.71 14.79 3.02
N LEU A 241 -5.57 15.58 1.96
CA LEU A 241 -4.76 16.81 1.96
C LEU A 241 -5.58 18.11 1.93
N GLY A 242 -6.87 18.03 1.55
CA GLY A 242 -7.69 19.23 1.37
C GLY A 242 -7.04 20.20 0.35
N ASP A 243 -7.06 21.50 0.68
CA ASP A 243 -6.52 22.56 -0.18
C ASP A 243 -4.99 22.51 -0.34
N ARG A 244 -4.29 21.70 0.45
CA ARG A 244 -2.84 21.51 0.30
C ARG A 244 -2.48 20.61 -0.88
N ARG A 245 -3.42 19.81 -1.41
CA ARG A 245 -3.15 18.91 -2.55
C ARG A 245 -2.51 19.66 -3.72
N ALA A 246 -1.47 19.08 -4.29
CA ALA A 246 -0.68 19.62 -5.39
C ALA A 246 0.04 20.98 -5.10
N THR A 247 0.05 21.44 -3.85
CA THR A 247 0.87 22.59 -3.43
C THR A 247 2.28 22.16 -3.00
N PRO A 248 3.23 23.09 -2.84
CA PRO A 248 4.55 22.78 -2.28
C PRO A 248 4.55 22.29 -0.82
N ASP A 249 3.47 22.53 -0.07
CA ASP A 249 3.39 22.28 1.38
C ASP A 249 2.96 20.83 1.73
N VAL A 250 2.96 19.94 0.75
CA VAL A 250 2.65 18.51 1.00
C VAL A 250 3.87 17.79 1.53
N SER A 251 3.70 17.15 2.69
CA SER A 251 4.74 16.36 3.35
C SER A 251 5.16 15.15 2.50
N PRO A 252 6.46 14.83 2.40
CA PRO A 252 6.92 13.60 1.76
C PRO A 252 6.47 12.32 2.49
N TYR A 253 6.05 12.42 3.74
CA TYR A 253 5.52 11.28 4.48
C TYR A 253 4.07 10.96 4.10
N ALA A 254 3.33 11.95 3.62
CA ALA A 254 2.00 11.76 3.05
C ALA A 254 2.07 11.35 1.57
N ALA A 255 2.93 12.00 0.79
CA ALA A 255 3.14 11.75 -0.64
C ALA A 255 4.62 11.45 -0.93
N PRO A 256 5.05 10.19 -0.85
CA PRO A 256 6.47 9.79 -0.95
C PRO A 256 7.19 10.24 -2.23
N ALA A 257 6.49 10.44 -3.32
CA ALA A 257 7.05 11.01 -4.55
C ALA A 257 7.55 12.47 -4.37
N ARG A 258 7.15 13.16 -3.30
CA ARG A 258 7.60 14.50 -2.93
C ARG A 258 8.95 14.52 -2.21
N ALA A 259 9.44 13.38 -1.71
CA ALA A 259 10.71 13.34 -0.98
C ALA A 259 11.84 13.93 -1.83
N ALA A 260 12.57 14.88 -1.32
CA ALA A 260 13.72 15.46 -2.02
C ALA A 260 14.88 14.46 -2.10
N ASP A 261 15.03 13.63 -1.06
CA ASP A 261 16.04 12.61 -0.93
C ASP A 261 15.41 11.26 -0.57
N VAL A 262 15.76 10.21 -1.29
CA VAL A 262 15.37 8.81 -1.07
C VAL A 262 16.58 7.90 -0.81
N ALA A 263 17.76 8.48 -0.55
CA ALA A 263 18.95 7.70 -0.19
C ALA A 263 18.78 7.03 1.19
N GLY A 264 19.38 5.86 1.35
CA GLY A 264 19.42 5.13 2.63
C GLY A 264 18.08 4.51 3.04
N LEU A 265 17.09 4.47 2.16
CA LEU A 265 15.85 3.73 2.38
C LEU A 265 16.12 2.21 2.40
N ALA A 266 15.30 1.46 3.14
CA ALA A 266 15.30 0.01 3.09
C ALA A 266 15.02 -0.49 1.66
N PRO A 267 15.58 -1.65 1.25
CA PRO A 267 15.30 -2.27 -0.04
C PRO A 267 13.81 -2.33 -0.33
N ALA A 268 13.41 -1.99 -1.55
CA ALA A 268 12.01 -1.90 -1.95
C ALA A 268 11.65 -2.98 -2.98
N PHE A 269 10.47 -3.59 -2.81
CA PHE A 269 9.74 -4.24 -3.88
C PHE A 269 8.58 -3.32 -4.27
N ILE A 270 8.49 -2.97 -5.53
CA ILE A 270 7.48 -2.04 -6.03
C ILE A 270 6.78 -2.71 -7.22
N GLU A 271 5.45 -2.67 -7.24
CA GLU A 271 4.72 -3.21 -8.37
C GLU A 271 3.53 -2.36 -8.77
N ALA A 272 3.15 -2.49 -10.03
CA ALA A 272 2.00 -1.83 -10.61
C ALA A 272 1.39 -2.68 -11.73
N GLY A 273 0.11 -2.51 -12.01
CA GLY A 273 -0.50 -2.99 -13.23
C GLY A 273 -0.15 -2.10 -14.42
N SER A 274 -0.10 -2.65 -15.63
CA SER A 274 0.09 -1.79 -16.80
C SER A 274 -1.14 -0.95 -17.13
N VAL A 275 -2.30 -1.34 -16.61
CA VAL A 275 -3.61 -0.72 -16.87
C VAL A 275 -4.16 -0.11 -15.56
N GLU A 276 -3.37 0.77 -14.93
CA GLU A 276 -3.79 1.49 -13.72
C GLU A 276 -3.24 2.92 -13.69
N ALA A 277 -3.90 3.78 -12.89
CA ALA A 277 -3.58 5.20 -12.78
C ALA A 277 -2.24 5.45 -12.08
N LEU A 278 -1.82 4.57 -11.15
CA LEU A 278 -0.64 4.73 -10.29
C LEU A 278 0.66 4.17 -10.90
N ARG A 279 0.59 3.60 -12.10
CA ARG A 279 1.71 2.95 -12.77
C ARG A 279 2.94 3.85 -12.87
N ASP A 280 2.78 5.04 -13.43
CA ASP A 280 3.93 5.90 -13.72
C ASP A 280 4.54 6.49 -12.46
N ASP A 281 3.75 6.66 -11.38
CA ASP A 281 4.25 7.07 -10.06
C ASP A 281 5.17 5.99 -9.47
N ALA A 282 4.76 4.71 -9.57
CA ALA A 282 5.54 3.57 -9.11
C ALA A 282 6.87 3.44 -9.87
N LEU A 283 6.84 3.59 -11.21
CA LEU A 283 8.03 3.57 -12.06
C LEU A 283 9.01 4.70 -11.68
N ALA A 284 8.49 5.91 -11.53
CA ALA A 284 9.30 7.07 -11.18
C ALA A 284 9.94 6.93 -9.79
N TYR A 285 9.21 6.37 -8.83
CA TYR A 285 9.72 6.18 -7.47
C TYR A 285 10.85 5.14 -7.43
N ALA A 286 10.69 4.01 -8.13
CA ALA A 286 11.75 3.01 -8.27
C ALA A 286 13.01 3.59 -8.93
N ALA A 287 12.85 4.35 -10.01
CA ALA A 287 13.96 5.01 -10.70
C ALA A 287 14.74 5.93 -9.76
N ARG A 288 14.04 6.72 -8.94
CA ARG A 288 14.67 7.63 -7.95
C ARG A 288 15.43 6.88 -6.86
N ILE A 289 14.93 5.72 -6.40
CA ILE A 289 15.66 4.86 -5.44
C ILE A 289 16.98 4.41 -6.07
N TRP A 290 16.99 3.95 -7.32
CA TRP A 290 18.22 3.54 -8.03
C TRP A 290 19.16 4.71 -8.25
N GLU A 291 18.66 5.89 -8.66
CA GLU A 291 19.46 7.11 -8.83
C GLU A 291 20.15 7.54 -7.53
N ALA A 292 19.51 7.29 -6.37
CA ALA A 292 20.07 7.54 -5.06
C ALA A 292 21.01 6.41 -4.56
N GLY A 293 21.28 5.38 -5.37
CA GLY A 293 22.13 4.25 -5.01
C GLY A 293 21.44 3.21 -4.11
N GLY A 294 20.13 3.25 -3.98
CA GLY A 294 19.33 2.29 -3.22
C GLY A 294 18.96 1.04 -4.01
N GLU A 295 18.37 0.06 -3.32
CA GLU A 295 17.88 -1.20 -3.91
C GLU A 295 16.38 -1.12 -4.14
N ALA A 296 15.92 -1.35 -5.39
CA ALA A 296 14.52 -1.53 -5.73
C ALA A 296 14.36 -2.68 -6.73
N GLU A 297 13.34 -3.50 -6.53
CA GLU A 297 12.86 -4.48 -7.50
C GLU A 297 11.50 -3.99 -8.00
N LEU A 298 11.34 -3.81 -9.31
CA LEU A 298 10.15 -3.24 -9.92
C LEU A 298 9.48 -4.24 -10.85
N HIS A 299 8.17 -4.46 -10.65
CA HIS A 299 7.34 -5.27 -11.53
C HIS A 299 6.20 -4.44 -12.12
N VAL A 300 5.97 -4.58 -13.43
CA VAL A 300 4.81 -4.04 -14.12
C VAL A 300 4.06 -5.18 -14.79
N TRP A 301 2.90 -5.52 -14.23
CA TRP A 301 2.09 -6.66 -14.66
C TRP A 301 1.26 -6.30 -15.89
N SER A 302 1.55 -6.97 -17.01
CA SER A 302 0.88 -6.68 -18.29
C SER A 302 -0.61 -6.98 -18.22
N GLY A 303 -1.43 -6.02 -18.65
CA GLY A 303 -2.89 -6.15 -18.68
C GLY A 303 -3.57 -6.09 -17.30
N ALA A 304 -2.82 -5.97 -16.22
CA ALA A 304 -3.34 -5.94 -14.87
C ALA A 304 -3.88 -4.56 -14.48
N PHE A 305 -5.02 -4.55 -13.80
CA PHE A 305 -5.62 -3.37 -13.20
C PHE A 305 -5.22 -3.25 -11.71
N HIS A 306 -5.57 -2.14 -11.07
CA HIS A 306 -5.24 -1.87 -9.68
C HIS A 306 -5.72 -2.95 -8.72
N SER A 307 -4.83 -3.55 -7.91
CA SER A 307 -5.11 -4.64 -6.95
C SER A 307 -5.74 -5.89 -7.60
N PHE A 308 -5.41 -6.18 -8.85
CA PHE A 308 -6.00 -7.28 -9.63
C PHE A 308 -5.93 -8.65 -8.94
N ASP A 309 -4.89 -8.90 -8.21
CA ASP A 309 -4.61 -10.17 -7.54
C ASP A 309 -5.49 -10.41 -6.30
N GLU A 310 -5.95 -9.35 -5.65
CA GLU A 310 -6.95 -9.44 -4.58
C GLU A 310 -8.33 -9.83 -5.14
N TRP A 311 -8.68 -9.28 -6.30
CA TRP A 311 -9.99 -9.48 -6.91
C TRP A 311 -10.08 -10.73 -7.78
N VAL A 312 -8.97 -11.15 -8.39
CA VAL A 312 -8.89 -12.31 -9.29
C VAL A 312 -7.65 -13.14 -8.92
N PRO A 313 -7.60 -13.74 -7.71
CA PRO A 313 -6.40 -14.41 -7.20
C PRO A 313 -5.97 -15.62 -8.06
N ASP A 314 -6.91 -16.28 -8.74
CA ASP A 314 -6.65 -17.45 -9.55
C ASP A 314 -6.12 -17.18 -10.95
N ALA A 315 -6.03 -15.91 -11.40
CA ALA A 315 -5.44 -15.57 -12.69
C ALA A 315 -3.94 -15.93 -12.72
N VAL A 316 -3.44 -16.31 -13.90
CA VAL A 316 -2.01 -16.64 -14.09
C VAL A 316 -1.11 -15.49 -13.63
N VAL A 317 -1.47 -14.26 -14.01
CA VAL A 317 -0.71 -13.07 -13.64
C VAL A 317 -0.77 -12.78 -12.13
N SER A 318 -1.88 -13.08 -11.47
CA SER A 318 -2.04 -12.92 -10.00
C SER A 318 -1.15 -13.87 -9.23
N ARG A 319 -1.12 -15.15 -9.65
CA ARG A 319 -0.20 -16.14 -9.07
C ARG A 319 1.26 -15.79 -9.30
N ALA A 320 1.59 -15.24 -10.48
CA ALA A 320 2.95 -14.78 -10.77
C ALA A 320 3.36 -13.61 -9.85
N ALA A 321 2.46 -12.67 -9.59
CA ALA A 321 2.68 -11.56 -8.66
C ALA A 321 2.91 -12.07 -7.23
N HIS A 322 2.07 -12.99 -6.75
CA HIS A 322 2.25 -13.64 -5.44
C HIS A 322 3.63 -14.31 -5.32
N HIS A 323 4.05 -15.11 -6.30
CA HIS A 323 5.35 -15.79 -6.28
C HIS A 323 6.54 -14.81 -6.29
N ALA A 324 6.44 -13.71 -7.01
CA ALA A 324 7.49 -12.69 -7.04
C ALA A 324 7.66 -12.04 -5.66
N ARG A 325 6.56 -11.68 -4.98
CA ARG A 325 6.58 -11.13 -3.60
C ARG A 325 7.19 -12.13 -2.61
N VAL A 326 6.76 -13.40 -2.65
CA VAL A 326 7.32 -14.46 -1.79
C VAL A 326 8.82 -14.64 -2.03
N ALA A 327 9.25 -14.69 -3.29
CA ALA A 327 10.65 -14.82 -3.63
C ALA A 327 11.49 -13.62 -3.14
N TRP A 328 10.96 -12.41 -3.25
CA TRP A 328 11.61 -11.21 -2.74
C TRP A 328 11.68 -11.20 -1.21
N LEU A 329 10.57 -11.48 -0.51
CA LEU A 329 10.52 -11.54 0.95
C LEU A 329 11.55 -12.55 1.49
N ARG A 330 11.64 -13.74 0.89
CA ARG A 330 12.65 -14.75 1.29
C ARG A 330 14.06 -14.20 1.19
N ARG A 331 14.41 -13.55 0.08
CA ARG A 331 15.76 -12.95 -0.10
C ARG A 331 16.06 -11.83 0.89
N ILE A 332 15.09 -11.03 1.26
CA ILE A 332 15.28 -9.91 2.20
C ILE A 332 15.39 -10.40 3.64
N LEU A 333 14.62 -11.43 4.01
CA LEU A 333 14.58 -11.94 5.38
C LEU A 333 15.72 -12.91 5.70
N ASP A 334 16.40 -13.45 4.69
CA ASP A 334 17.58 -14.32 4.84
C ASP A 334 18.91 -13.53 4.90
N ARG A 335 18.88 -12.19 4.81
CA ARG A 335 20.04 -11.29 4.95
C ARG A 335 20.34 -11.03 6.43
#